data_c5311e24c67488b79e3b80ae59c11041
#
_entry.id   c5311e24c67488b79e3b80ae59c11041
#
_cell.length_a   1.000
_cell.length_b   1.000
_cell.length_c   1.000
_cell.angle_alpha   90.00
_cell.angle_beta   90.00
_cell.angle_gamma   90.00
#
_symmetry.space_group_name_H-M   'P 1'
#
loop_
_entity.id
_entity.type
_entity.pdbx_description
1 polymer ?
#
loop_
_entity_poly.entity_id
_entity_poly.type
_entity_poly.pdbx_seq_one_letter_code
_entity_poly.pdbx_strand_id
1 'polypeptide(L)'
;MLDLHSGKKEVTNNMTDNDELEKLEAKRNTLYKKMMSLGDFRRGTISVNYRKCGKQNCKCAKPGHPGHGPQYLWNTTIKGKSYAKNLKIGPELQKYKDEIDNYRKFMEFYREIILVNEKICNLRPPLDMDDKEAEALKKKLRLYFSQKLKKK
;
A
#
# COMPACT_ATOMS: atom_id res chain seq x y z
N MET A 1 41.21 40.46 -17.31
CA MET A 1 41.38 39.05 -16.85
C MET A 1 40.00 38.45 -16.68
N LEU A 2 39.64 37.56 -17.58
CA LEU A 2 38.36 36.91 -17.66
C LEU A 2 38.52 35.51 -17.10
N ASP A 3 37.89 35.21 -15.95
CA ASP A 3 37.81 33.86 -15.41
C ASP A 3 36.72 33.07 -16.07
N LEU A 4 37.16 32.15 -16.92
CA LEU A 4 36.37 31.08 -17.51
C LEU A 4 36.30 29.90 -16.55
N HIS A 5 35.29 29.86 -15.65
CA HIS A 5 34.94 28.67 -14.91
C HIS A 5 33.41 28.51 -14.86
N SER A 6 32.87 28.07 -15.98
CA SER A 6 31.53 27.47 -15.98
C SER A 6 31.50 26.42 -17.11
N GLY A 7 31.34 25.16 -16.75
CA GLY A 7 31.12 24.16 -17.77
C GLY A 7 31.68 22.74 -17.53
N LYS A 8 31.59 22.19 -16.29
CA LYS A 8 31.94 20.75 -16.10
C LYS A 8 31.15 20.03 -14.97
N LYS A 9 30.01 20.51 -14.54
CA LYS A 9 29.23 19.83 -13.48
C LYS A 9 27.94 19.13 -13.94
N GLU A 10 27.50 19.30 -15.19
CA GLU A 10 26.21 18.74 -15.62
C GLU A 10 26.30 17.33 -16.23
N VAL A 11 27.45 16.91 -16.74
CA VAL A 11 27.57 15.63 -17.45
C VAL A 11 27.71 14.42 -16.53
N THR A 12 28.23 14.60 -15.32
CA THR A 12 28.40 13.50 -14.35
C THR A 12 27.12 13.17 -13.58
N ASN A 13 26.18 14.12 -13.41
CA ASN A 13 24.93 13.88 -12.72
C ASN A 13 23.96 13.06 -13.58
N ASN A 14 23.92 13.26 -14.88
CA ASN A 14 22.95 12.57 -15.75
C ASN A 14 23.21 11.07 -15.90
N MET A 15 24.46 10.61 -15.85
CA MET A 15 24.76 9.17 -15.90
C MET A 15 24.36 8.46 -14.61
N THR A 16 24.61 9.06 -13.45
CA THR A 16 24.24 8.47 -12.16
C THR A 16 22.71 8.47 -11.93
N ASP A 17 22.01 9.51 -12.36
CA ASP A 17 20.55 9.62 -12.25
C ASP A 17 19.85 8.60 -13.15
N ASN A 18 20.39 8.34 -14.34
CA ASN A 18 19.84 7.32 -15.25
C ASN A 18 20.02 5.90 -14.72
N ASP A 19 21.20 5.60 -14.15
CA ASP A 19 21.47 4.30 -13.50
C ASP A 19 20.54 4.08 -12.29
N GLU A 20 20.27 5.12 -11.51
CA GLU A 20 19.34 5.06 -10.38
C GLU A 20 17.90 4.85 -10.86
N LEU A 21 17.48 5.54 -11.92
CA LEU A 21 16.16 5.38 -12.51
C LEU A 21 15.93 3.94 -12.98
N GLU A 22 16.88 3.34 -13.70
CA GLU A 22 16.78 1.95 -14.16
C GLU A 22 16.65 0.96 -13.00
N LYS A 23 17.43 1.14 -11.94
CA LYS A 23 17.35 0.30 -10.72
C LYS A 23 15.98 0.42 -10.04
N LEU A 24 15.43 1.63 -9.93
CA LEU A 24 14.12 1.86 -9.35
C LEU A 24 12.99 1.26 -10.20
N GLU A 25 13.09 1.36 -11.53
CA GLU A 25 12.14 0.73 -12.44
C GLU A 25 12.18 -0.79 -12.36
N ALA A 26 13.35 -1.39 -12.30
CA ALA A 26 13.52 -2.82 -12.09
C ALA A 26 12.92 -3.27 -10.75
N LYS A 27 13.16 -2.51 -9.68
CA LYS A 27 12.57 -2.76 -8.36
C LYS A 27 11.04 -2.69 -8.40
N ARG A 28 10.47 -1.65 -9.00
CA ARG A 28 9.03 -1.49 -9.18
C ARG A 28 8.42 -2.68 -9.92
N ASN A 29 9.04 -3.10 -11.02
CA ASN A 29 8.56 -4.23 -11.81
C ASN A 29 8.59 -5.54 -11.02
N THR A 30 9.60 -5.74 -10.18
CA THR A 30 9.69 -6.89 -9.28
C THR A 30 8.56 -6.87 -8.24
N LEU A 31 8.26 -5.70 -7.67
CA LEU A 31 7.15 -5.55 -6.71
C LEU A 31 5.78 -5.83 -7.35
N TYR A 32 5.54 -5.37 -8.59
CA TYR A 32 4.33 -5.70 -9.33
C TYR A 32 4.20 -7.21 -9.57
N LYS A 33 5.28 -7.89 -9.97
CA LYS A 33 5.28 -9.34 -10.14
C LYS A 33 4.95 -10.07 -8.83
N LYS A 34 5.54 -9.66 -7.72
CA LYS A 34 5.24 -10.20 -6.39
C LYS A 34 3.77 -9.98 -6.00
N MET A 35 3.23 -8.79 -6.26
CA MET A 35 1.83 -8.47 -5.98
C MET A 35 0.87 -9.34 -6.82
N MET A 36 1.16 -9.54 -8.09
CA MET A 36 0.36 -10.38 -8.99
C MET A 36 0.43 -11.87 -8.65
N SER A 37 1.50 -12.33 -7.98
CA SER A 37 1.66 -13.73 -7.57
C SER A 37 0.95 -14.06 -6.26
N LEU A 38 0.41 -13.06 -5.55
CA LEU A 38 -0.40 -13.31 -4.35
C LEU A 38 -1.68 -14.06 -4.74
N GLY A 39 -2.05 -15.05 -3.92
CA GLY A 39 -3.35 -15.70 -4.01
C GLY A 39 -4.49 -14.81 -3.49
N ASP A 40 -5.62 -15.44 -3.21
CA ASP A 40 -6.77 -14.76 -2.62
C ASP A 40 -6.39 -14.04 -1.34
N PHE A 41 -6.96 -12.86 -1.12
CA PHE A 41 -6.74 -12.09 0.08
C PHE A 41 -8.00 -11.44 0.63
N ARG A 42 -8.07 -11.30 1.94
CA ARG A 42 -9.16 -10.60 2.63
C ARG A 42 -8.67 -9.69 3.73
N ARG A 43 -9.41 -8.63 3.96
CA ARG A 43 -9.19 -7.72 5.09
C ARG A 43 -9.66 -8.34 6.39
N GLY A 44 -9.06 -7.92 7.48
CA GLY A 44 -9.48 -8.26 8.82
C GLY A 44 -8.37 -8.82 9.68
N THR A 45 -8.77 -9.27 10.85
CA THR A 45 -7.89 -9.89 11.84
C THR A 45 -8.57 -11.11 12.44
N ILE A 46 -7.78 -12.05 12.93
CA ILE A 46 -8.28 -13.18 13.72
C ILE A 46 -7.92 -12.92 15.17
N SER A 47 -8.92 -12.86 16.04
CA SER A 47 -8.75 -12.81 17.49
C SER A 47 -9.04 -14.16 18.13
N VAL A 48 -8.28 -14.49 19.16
CA VAL A 48 -8.47 -15.70 19.98
C VAL A 48 -9.15 -15.28 21.27
N ASN A 49 -10.35 -15.76 21.49
CA ASN A 49 -11.19 -15.35 22.63
C ASN A 49 -11.58 -16.53 23.51
N TYR A 50 -11.69 -16.23 24.79
CA TYR A 50 -12.25 -17.13 25.80
C TYR A 50 -13.47 -16.42 26.41
N ARG A 51 -14.56 -17.16 26.62
CA ARG A 51 -15.81 -16.57 27.08
C ARG A 51 -16.42 -17.37 28.22
N LYS A 52 -16.77 -16.72 29.32
CA LYS A 52 -17.57 -17.31 30.39
C LYS A 52 -19.01 -17.47 29.93
N CYS A 53 -19.63 -18.63 30.17
CA CYS A 53 -20.97 -18.94 29.69
C CYS A 53 -22.09 -18.34 30.55
N GLY A 54 -21.77 -17.73 31.69
CA GLY A 54 -22.74 -17.16 32.63
C GLY A 54 -23.48 -18.16 33.53
N LYS A 55 -23.29 -19.46 33.35
CA LYS A 55 -23.89 -20.51 34.19
C LYS A 55 -23.14 -20.63 35.50
N GLN A 56 -23.82 -20.48 36.66
CA GLN A 56 -23.18 -20.54 37.98
C GLN A 56 -22.51 -21.90 38.26
N ASN A 57 -23.11 -22.99 37.78
CA ASN A 57 -22.63 -24.36 37.99
C ASN A 57 -21.53 -24.80 36.98
N CYS A 58 -21.08 -23.91 36.12
CA CYS A 58 -20.03 -24.22 35.16
C CYS A 58 -18.66 -24.00 35.77
N LYS A 59 -17.69 -24.87 35.40
CA LYS A 59 -16.28 -24.71 35.81
C LYS A 59 -15.71 -23.35 35.44
N CYS A 60 -16.20 -22.73 34.36
CA CYS A 60 -15.74 -21.41 33.92
C CYS A 60 -16.15 -20.27 34.86
N ALA A 61 -17.13 -20.48 35.76
CA ALA A 61 -17.56 -19.49 36.76
C ALA A 61 -16.50 -19.30 37.88
N LYS A 62 -15.58 -20.25 38.05
CA LYS A 62 -14.56 -20.17 39.11
C LYS A 62 -13.65 -18.97 38.87
N PRO A 63 -13.22 -18.28 39.97
CA PRO A 63 -12.20 -17.23 39.88
C PRO A 63 -10.91 -17.75 39.21
N GLY A 64 -10.31 -16.94 38.32
CA GLY A 64 -9.10 -17.29 37.58
C GLY A 64 -9.29 -18.20 36.36
N HIS A 65 -10.47 -18.76 36.13
CA HIS A 65 -10.74 -19.54 34.93
C HIS A 65 -10.92 -18.61 33.70
N PRO A 66 -10.21 -18.85 32.58
CA PRO A 66 -10.24 -17.95 31.40
C PRO A 66 -11.60 -17.95 30.69
N GLY A 67 -12.41 -18.99 30.84
CA GLY A 67 -13.65 -19.20 30.12
C GLY A 67 -13.57 -20.41 29.18
N HIS A 68 -14.64 -20.62 28.41
CA HIS A 68 -14.66 -21.60 27.33
C HIS A 68 -13.92 -21.07 26.11
N GLY A 69 -13.22 -21.91 25.41
CA GLY A 69 -12.44 -21.57 24.23
C GLY A 69 -11.26 -22.52 24.02
N PRO A 70 -10.33 -22.19 23.12
CA PRO A 70 -10.29 -20.94 22.33
C PRO A 70 -11.39 -20.84 21.27
N GLN A 71 -11.90 -19.63 21.08
CA GLN A 71 -12.76 -19.29 19.96
C GLN A 71 -11.99 -18.38 19.00
N TYR A 72 -12.02 -18.70 17.72
CA TYR A 72 -11.34 -17.93 16.69
C TYR A 72 -12.34 -17.03 15.97
N LEU A 73 -12.18 -15.74 16.12
CA LEU A 73 -13.13 -14.76 15.58
C LEU A 73 -12.44 -13.91 14.53
N TRP A 74 -12.88 -14.04 13.28
CA TRP A 74 -12.49 -13.10 12.24
C TRP A 74 -13.32 -11.82 12.38
N ASN A 75 -12.63 -10.69 12.38
CA ASN A 75 -13.24 -9.36 12.49
C ASN A 75 -12.75 -8.48 11.33
N THR A 76 -13.65 -7.70 10.76
CA THR A 76 -13.33 -6.69 9.76
C THR A 76 -14.34 -5.55 9.76
N THR A 77 -13.96 -4.41 9.20
CA THR A 77 -14.86 -3.28 8.96
C THR A 77 -14.87 -2.94 7.47
N ILE A 78 -16.05 -2.91 6.87
CA ILE A 78 -16.26 -2.60 5.47
C ILE A 78 -17.28 -1.47 5.37
N LYS A 79 -16.88 -0.34 4.77
CA LYS A 79 -17.75 0.85 4.61
C LYS A 79 -18.41 1.28 5.95
N GLY A 80 -17.64 1.29 7.04
CA GLY A 80 -18.11 1.67 8.36
C GLY A 80 -18.93 0.62 9.10
N LYS A 81 -19.23 -0.53 8.49
CA LYS A 81 -19.94 -1.65 9.14
C LYS A 81 -18.95 -2.71 9.61
N SER A 82 -19.08 -3.12 10.87
CA SER A 82 -18.28 -4.20 11.46
C SER A 82 -18.91 -5.55 11.18
N TYR A 83 -18.06 -6.50 10.80
CA TYR A 83 -18.43 -7.90 10.55
C TYR A 83 -17.59 -8.79 11.45
N ALA A 84 -18.21 -9.81 11.99
CA ALA A 84 -17.52 -10.82 12.78
C ALA A 84 -18.05 -12.22 12.42
N LYS A 85 -17.14 -13.20 12.38
CA LYS A 85 -17.48 -14.60 12.11
C LYS A 85 -16.63 -15.51 12.97
N ASN A 86 -17.28 -16.43 13.69
CA ASN A 86 -16.60 -17.54 14.35
C ASN A 86 -16.07 -18.52 13.29
N LEU A 87 -14.80 -18.86 13.42
CA LEU A 87 -14.11 -19.80 12.52
C LEU A 87 -13.90 -21.13 13.24
N LYS A 88 -14.13 -22.22 12.53
CA LYS A 88 -13.81 -23.55 13.02
C LYS A 88 -12.31 -23.81 12.88
N ILE A 89 -11.69 -24.39 13.91
CA ILE A 89 -10.32 -24.84 13.82
C ILE A 89 -10.18 -25.90 12.73
N GLY A 90 -9.12 -25.78 11.92
CA GLY A 90 -8.87 -26.67 10.79
C GLY A 90 -8.82 -25.90 9.47
N PRO A 91 -9.29 -26.50 8.36
CA PRO A 91 -9.17 -25.91 7.01
C PRO A 91 -9.78 -24.49 6.87
N GLU A 92 -10.89 -24.23 7.56
CA GLU A 92 -11.53 -22.91 7.52
C GLU A 92 -10.64 -21.84 8.17
N LEU A 93 -10.12 -22.10 9.37
CA LEU A 93 -9.23 -21.16 10.05
C LEU A 93 -7.94 -20.94 9.26
N GLN A 94 -7.36 -22.01 8.71
CA GLN A 94 -6.16 -21.93 7.87
C GLN A 94 -6.40 -21.05 6.64
N LYS A 95 -7.51 -21.26 5.92
CA LYS A 95 -7.90 -20.46 4.76
C LYS A 95 -7.97 -18.96 5.11
N TYR A 96 -8.68 -18.61 6.17
CA TYR A 96 -8.81 -17.20 6.59
C TYR A 96 -7.46 -16.59 6.97
N LYS A 97 -6.63 -17.37 7.67
CA LYS A 97 -5.27 -16.94 8.04
C LYS A 97 -4.42 -16.64 6.80
N ASP A 98 -4.40 -17.53 5.83
CA ASP A 98 -3.60 -17.37 4.61
C ASP A 98 -4.08 -16.18 3.79
N GLU A 99 -5.38 -16.00 3.64
CA GLU A 99 -5.96 -14.85 2.94
C GLU A 99 -5.65 -13.51 3.64
N ILE A 100 -5.65 -13.48 4.97
CA ILE A 100 -5.28 -12.28 5.75
C ILE A 100 -3.77 -12.00 5.62
N ASP A 101 -2.94 -13.01 5.65
CA ASP A 101 -1.49 -12.87 5.47
C ASP A 101 -1.16 -12.37 4.06
N ASN A 102 -1.87 -12.85 3.05
CA ASN A 102 -1.75 -12.32 1.68
C ASN A 102 -2.18 -10.84 1.60
N TYR A 103 -3.24 -10.45 2.30
CA TYR A 103 -3.63 -9.03 2.37
C TYR A 103 -2.56 -8.16 3.01
N ARG A 104 -1.91 -8.61 4.06
CA ARG A 104 -0.79 -7.89 4.70
C ARG A 104 0.36 -7.70 3.73
N LYS A 105 0.77 -8.76 3.03
CA LYS A 105 1.81 -8.71 1.98
C LYS A 105 1.41 -7.76 0.84
N PHE A 106 0.16 -7.80 0.40
CA PHE A 106 -0.36 -6.87 -0.60
C PHE A 106 -0.19 -5.42 -0.16
N MET A 107 -0.55 -5.10 1.08
CA MET A 107 -0.41 -3.75 1.62
C MET A 107 1.04 -3.31 1.80
N GLU A 108 1.95 -4.22 2.11
CA GLU A 108 3.39 -3.96 2.16
C GLU A 108 3.93 -3.61 0.77
N PHE A 109 3.64 -4.43 -0.24
CA PHE A 109 4.04 -4.15 -1.63
C PHE A 109 3.42 -2.86 -2.16
N TYR A 110 2.16 -2.60 -1.85
CA TYR A 110 1.47 -1.37 -2.22
C TYR A 110 2.19 -0.12 -1.71
N ARG A 111 2.54 -0.10 -0.43
CA ARG A 111 3.28 1.03 0.18
C ARG A 111 4.67 1.19 -0.46
N GLU A 112 5.38 0.09 -0.67
CA GLU A 112 6.71 0.12 -1.26
C GLU A 112 6.66 0.59 -2.73
N ILE A 113 5.67 0.16 -3.51
CA ILE A 113 5.44 0.62 -4.88
C ILE A 113 5.22 2.13 -4.92
N ILE A 114 4.43 2.69 -4.00
CA ILE A 114 4.22 4.14 -3.93
C ILE A 114 5.55 4.87 -3.75
N LEU A 115 6.34 4.48 -2.74
CA LEU A 115 7.63 5.11 -2.44
C LEU A 115 8.61 5.02 -3.62
N VAL A 116 8.65 3.88 -4.30
CA VAL A 116 9.51 3.68 -5.49
C VAL A 116 9.02 4.54 -6.65
N ASN A 117 7.71 4.58 -6.92
CA ASN A 117 7.16 5.40 -8.00
C ASN A 117 7.36 6.90 -7.76
N GLU A 118 7.21 7.39 -6.54
CA GLU A 118 7.48 8.81 -6.21
C GLU A 118 8.94 9.18 -6.52
N LYS A 119 9.90 8.32 -6.19
CA LYS A 119 11.30 8.52 -6.56
C LYS A 119 11.51 8.53 -8.07
N ILE A 120 10.90 7.58 -8.79
CA ILE A 120 10.94 7.55 -10.26
C ILE A 120 10.37 8.83 -10.85
N CYS A 121 9.23 9.32 -10.36
CA CYS A 121 8.62 10.56 -10.81
C CYS A 121 9.53 11.77 -10.62
N ASN A 122 10.27 11.82 -9.50
CA ASN A 122 11.18 12.91 -9.19
C ASN A 122 12.45 12.90 -10.06
N LEU A 123 12.95 11.70 -10.43
CA LEU A 123 14.11 11.55 -11.30
C LEU A 123 13.77 11.74 -12.78
N ARG A 124 12.54 11.45 -13.18
CA ARG A 124 12.13 11.53 -14.58
C ARG A 124 11.88 12.98 -15.00
N PRO A 125 12.59 13.49 -16.00
CA PRO A 125 12.40 14.88 -16.43
C PRO A 125 10.99 15.09 -17.02
N PRO A 126 10.52 16.34 -17.06
CA PRO A 126 9.34 16.71 -17.83
C PRO A 126 9.51 16.36 -19.31
N LEU A 127 8.38 16.25 -20.02
CA LEU A 127 8.41 16.03 -21.47
C LEU A 127 9.09 17.22 -22.15
N ASP A 128 9.97 16.92 -23.08
CA ASP A 128 10.56 17.92 -23.97
C ASP A 128 9.50 18.36 -25.00
N MET A 129 9.35 19.67 -25.18
CA MET A 129 8.33 20.28 -26.04
C MET A 129 8.90 21.50 -26.74
N ASP A 130 8.46 21.74 -27.95
CA ASP A 130 8.73 23.02 -28.63
C ASP A 130 7.92 24.16 -27.99
N ASP A 131 8.29 25.41 -28.28
CA ASP A 131 7.64 26.61 -27.71
C ASP A 131 6.15 26.69 -28.00
N LYS A 132 5.72 26.24 -29.18
CA LYS A 132 4.32 26.26 -29.60
C LYS A 132 3.48 25.25 -28.81
N GLU A 133 4.01 24.04 -28.63
CA GLU A 133 3.39 22.99 -27.82
C GLU A 133 3.31 23.41 -26.34
N ALA A 134 4.39 24.00 -25.82
CA ALA A 134 4.45 24.52 -24.46
C ALA A 134 3.43 25.61 -24.21
N GLU A 135 3.23 26.56 -25.13
CA GLU A 135 2.21 27.60 -25.01
C GLU A 135 0.76 27.04 -25.09
N ALA A 136 0.53 26.07 -25.96
CA ALA A 136 -0.77 25.39 -26.03
C ALA A 136 -1.08 24.64 -24.73
N LEU A 137 -0.08 23.95 -24.15
CA LEU A 137 -0.20 23.24 -22.88
C LEU A 137 -0.47 24.20 -21.72
N LYS A 138 0.21 25.37 -21.66
CA LYS A 138 -0.03 26.39 -20.62
C LYS A 138 -1.48 26.87 -20.64
N LYS A 139 -2.04 27.16 -21.81
CA LYS A 139 -3.45 27.57 -21.95
C LYS A 139 -4.40 26.49 -21.45
N LYS A 140 -4.17 25.24 -21.84
CA LYS A 140 -4.95 24.07 -21.41
C LYS A 140 -4.93 23.90 -19.89
N LEU A 141 -3.76 23.98 -19.28
CA LEU A 141 -3.58 23.81 -17.84
C LEU A 141 -4.22 24.94 -17.03
N ARG A 142 -4.10 26.21 -17.48
CA ARG A 142 -4.77 27.34 -16.83
C ARG A 142 -6.29 27.15 -16.84
N LEU A 143 -6.87 26.70 -17.95
CA LEU A 143 -8.31 26.41 -18.03
C LEU A 143 -8.70 25.26 -17.07
N TYR A 144 -7.96 24.15 -17.07
CA TYR A 144 -8.22 23.02 -16.20
C TYR A 144 -8.23 23.40 -14.72
N PHE A 145 -7.21 24.12 -14.25
CA PHE A 145 -7.11 24.50 -12.85
C PHE A 145 -8.10 25.57 -12.44
N SER A 146 -8.45 26.52 -13.34
CA SER A 146 -9.49 27.53 -13.07
C SER A 146 -10.89 26.92 -12.91
N GLN A 147 -11.20 25.85 -13.65
CA GLN A 147 -12.47 25.14 -13.50
C GLN A 147 -12.56 24.33 -12.20
N LYS A 148 -11.42 23.77 -11.71
CA LYS A 148 -11.39 23.07 -10.42
C LYS A 148 -11.63 24.00 -9.23
N LEU A 149 -11.17 25.23 -9.28
CA LEU A 149 -11.37 26.20 -8.19
C LEU A 149 -12.85 26.66 -8.07
N LYS A 150 -13.61 26.60 -9.16
CA LYS A 150 -15.06 26.97 -9.16
C LYS A 150 -15.98 25.86 -8.62
N LYS A 151 -15.47 24.64 -8.43
CA LYS A 151 -16.26 23.48 -7.94
C LYS A 151 -16.08 23.20 -6.43
N LYS A 152 -15.36 24.03 -5.71
CA LYS A 152 -15.25 24.04 -4.25
C LYS A 152 -16.12 25.15 -3.69
#